data_cccaadae71308ef95eb109cc1a1c6ea2
#
_entry.id   cccaadae71308ef95eb109cc1a1c6ea2
#
_cell.length_a   1.000
_cell.length_b   1.000
_cell.length_c   1.000
_cell.angle_alpha   90.00
_cell.angle_beta   90.00
_cell.angle_gamma   90.00
#
_symmetry.space_group_name_H-M   'P 1'
#
loop_
_entity.id
_entity.type
_entity.pdbx_description
1 polymer ?
#
loop_
_entity_poly.entity_id
_entity_poly.type
_entity_poly.pdbx_seq_one_letter_code
_entity_poly.pdbx_strand_id
1 'polypeptide(L)'
;MAIGVESVQASSSDIGDSLSMANKIIGSGGSSNSGDRSRTAEFVELAIPVIGEDNRITGIHTLGLQAAWRFEQYSDFSNTDNPKFGIKYAPTERLLFRSTYQKAFKASSLYHLYMGNTISYPTLRDPARGDEGMQYKTRSGGNPGLTPEESDNISAGVSYDVPMPENITLSLGVGYFKYDLEDQIASIGAHIC
;
A
#
# COMPACT_ATOMS: atom_id res chain seq x y z
N MET A 1 -24.96 1.23 -6.06
CA MET A 1 -24.04 0.35 -6.82
C MET A 1 -23.19 1.23 -7.71
N ALA A 2 -21.88 1.01 -7.74
CA ALA A 2 -20.96 1.64 -8.69
C ALA A 2 -20.18 0.55 -9.45
N ILE A 3 -19.94 0.79 -10.72
CA ILE A 3 -19.09 -0.06 -11.59
C ILE A 3 -18.22 0.88 -12.41
N GLY A 4 -16.97 0.54 -12.60
CA GLY A 4 -16.07 1.34 -13.42
C GLY A 4 -14.91 0.56 -13.99
N VAL A 5 -14.29 1.14 -15.01
CA VAL A 5 -13.06 0.68 -15.64
C VAL A 5 -12.10 1.87 -15.69
N GLU A 6 -10.84 1.61 -15.40
CA GLU A 6 -9.77 2.59 -15.41
C GLU A 6 -8.59 2.04 -16.21
N SER A 7 -7.96 2.88 -17.03
CA SER A 7 -6.71 2.55 -17.72
C SER A 7 -5.69 3.65 -17.48
N VAL A 8 -4.49 3.25 -17.09
CA VAL A 8 -3.39 4.16 -16.75
C VAL A 8 -2.12 3.69 -17.42
N GLN A 9 -1.35 4.64 -17.97
CA GLN A 9 0.00 4.42 -18.44
C GLN A 9 0.96 5.29 -17.63
N ALA A 10 2.06 4.71 -17.19
CA ALA A 10 3.10 5.39 -16.43
C ALA A 10 4.46 5.07 -17.05
N SER A 11 5.34 6.05 -17.08
CA SER A 11 6.73 5.88 -17.50
C SER A 11 7.66 6.54 -16.50
N SER A 12 8.85 5.99 -16.36
CA SER A 12 9.93 6.54 -15.55
C SER A 12 11.23 6.44 -16.31
N SER A 13 12.03 7.50 -16.28
CA SER A 13 13.40 7.46 -16.83
C SER A 13 14.37 8.02 -15.80
N ASP A 14 15.46 7.29 -15.60
CA ASP A 14 16.60 7.68 -14.78
C ASP A 14 17.78 7.92 -15.70
N ILE A 15 18.21 9.19 -15.79
CA ILE A 15 19.27 9.61 -16.71
C ILE A 15 20.53 9.86 -15.88
N GLY A 16 21.49 8.96 -15.99
CA GLY A 16 22.79 9.08 -15.33
C GLY A 16 23.61 10.24 -15.91
N ASP A 17 24.45 10.82 -15.06
CA ASP A 17 25.43 11.80 -15.49
C ASP A 17 26.41 11.19 -16.52
N SER A 18 26.68 11.92 -17.59
CA SER A 18 27.48 11.43 -18.72
C SER A 18 28.93 11.12 -18.34
N LEU A 19 29.52 11.84 -17.40
CA LEU A 19 30.90 11.59 -16.94
C LEU A 19 30.96 10.35 -16.03
N SER A 20 29.95 10.16 -15.18
CA SER A 20 29.80 8.97 -14.35
C SER A 20 29.56 7.72 -15.18
N MET A 21 28.70 7.80 -16.20
CA MET A 21 28.48 6.69 -17.15
C MET A 21 29.73 6.32 -17.94
N ALA A 22 30.52 7.33 -18.31
CA ALA A 22 31.79 7.12 -18.99
C ALA A 22 32.94 6.69 -18.05
N ASN A 23 32.67 6.45 -16.77
CA ASN A 23 33.69 6.15 -15.73
C ASN A 23 34.82 7.19 -15.67
N LYS A 24 34.54 8.44 -15.97
CA LYS A 24 35.51 9.55 -15.92
C LYS A 24 35.56 10.24 -14.55
N ILE A 25 34.66 9.90 -13.63
CA ILE A 25 34.66 10.38 -12.25
C ILE A 25 35.24 9.28 -11.36
N ILE A 26 36.31 9.61 -10.64
CA ILE A 26 36.92 8.69 -9.70
C ILE A 26 35.95 8.41 -8.55
N GLY A 27 35.73 7.13 -8.24
CA GLY A 27 34.86 6.72 -7.13
C GLY A 27 33.36 6.75 -7.43
N SER A 28 32.98 7.03 -8.66
CA SER A 28 31.59 7.04 -9.09
C SER A 28 31.41 6.38 -10.46
N GLY A 29 30.32 5.69 -10.64
CA GLY A 29 29.90 5.11 -11.92
C GLY A 29 28.41 4.89 -11.91
N GLY A 30 27.81 4.85 -13.10
CA GLY A 30 26.37 4.68 -13.21
C GLY A 30 25.90 4.31 -14.60
N SER A 31 24.62 4.01 -14.72
CA SER A 31 23.95 3.80 -16.00
C SER A 31 22.59 4.47 -15.98
N SER A 32 22.15 4.93 -17.14
CA SER A 32 20.77 5.34 -17.33
C SER A 32 19.87 4.12 -17.47
N ASN A 33 18.62 4.25 -17.08
CA ASN A 33 17.58 3.26 -17.32
C ASN A 33 16.21 3.92 -17.48
N SER A 34 15.27 3.17 -18.03
CA SER A 34 13.87 3.60 -18.15
C SER A 34 12.95 2.40 -18.06
N GLY A 35 11.73 2.64 -17.64
CA GLY A 35 10.69 1.62 -17.58
C GLY A 35 9.33 2.24 -17.79
N ASP A 36 8.42 1.45 -18.28
CA ASP A 36 7.01 1.80 -18.46
C ASP A 36 6.09 0.74 -17.90
N ARG A 37 4.88 1.15 -17.59
CA ARG A 37 3.83 0.29 -17.05
C ARG A 37 2.49 0.74 -17.60
N SER A 38 1.70 -0.21 -18.05
CA SER A 38 0.27 -0.03 -18.24
C SER A 38 -0.52 -0.79 -17.16
N ARG A 39 -1.61 -0.20 -16.72
CA ARG A 39 -2.55 -0.80 -15.78
C ARG A 39 -3.95 -0.64 -16.31
N THR A 40 -4.71 -1.72 -16.28
CA THR A 40 -6.18 -1.70 -16.44
C THR A 40 -6.81 -2.21 -15.17
N ALA A 41 -7.81 -1.50 -14.66
CA ALA A 41 -8.54 -1.87 -13.46
C ALA A 41 -10.04 -1.90 -13.74
N GLU A 42 -10.70 -2.92 -13.21
CA GLU A 42 -12.15 -3.08 -13.20
C GLU A 42 -12.61 -3.12 -11.75
N PHE A 43 -13.70 -2.44 -11.43
CA PHE A 43 -14.23 -2.46 -10.08
C PHE A 43 -15.75 -2.47 -10.04
N VAL A 44 -16.26 -3.08 -8.99
CA VAL A 44 -17.66 -3.06 -8.60
C VAL A 44 -17.78 -2.75 -7.12
N GLU A 45 -18.74 -1.91 -6.75
CA GLU A 45 -19.07 -1.59 -5.37
C GLU A 45 -20.57 -1.66 -5.14
N LEU A 46 -20.96 -2.37 -4.08
CA LEU A 46 -22.34 -2.54 -3.64
C LEU A 46 -22.47 -2.00 -2.21
N ALA A 47 -23.42 -1.10 -2.00
CA ALA A 47 -23.88 -0.71 -0.67
C ALA A 47 -25.35 -1.19 -0.55
N ILE A 48 -25.60 -2.06 0.42
CA ILE A 48 -26.87 -2.75 0.62
C ILE A 48 -27.45 -2.29 1.97
N PRO A 49 -28.41 -1.36 1.99
CA PRO A 49 -29.18 -1.05 3.19
C PRO A 49 -30.16 -2.23 3.46
N VAL A 50 -29.80 -3.10 4.41
CA VAL A 50 -30.61 -4.26 4.76
C VAL A 50 -31.79 -3.85 5.64
N ILE A 51 -31.52 -2.99 6.62
CA ILE A 51 -32.51 -2.41 7.54
C ILE A 51 -32.25 -0.91 7.63
N GLY A 52 -33.29 -0.12 7.46
CA GLY A 52 -33.29 1.33 7.48
C GLY A 52 -34.60 1.88 8.03
N GLU A 53 -34.92 3.13 7.67
CA GLU A 53 -36.11 3.81 8.18
C GLU A 53 -37.42 3.15 7.77
N ASP A 54 -37.48 2.59 6.55
CA ASP A 54 -38.69 2.04 5.96
C ASP A 54 -39.02 0.62 6.44
N ASN A 55 -38.05 -0.13 6.97
CA ASN A 55 -38.19 -1.54 7.34
C ASN A 55 -37.60 -1.85 8.73
N ARG A 56 -37.76 -0.97 9.69
CA ARG A 56 -37.24 -1.11 11.06
C ARG A 56 -37.71 -2.39 11.74
N ILE A 57 -36.80 -3.05 12.43
CA ILE A 57 -37.06 -4.22 13.25
C ILE A 57 -36.68 -3.89 14.70
N THR A 58 -37.48 -4.35 15.64
CA THR A 58 -37.20 -4.12 17.08
C THR A 58 -35.79 -4.59 17.43
N GLY A 59 -34.98 -3.70 18.00
CA GLY A 59 -33.55 -3.96 18.34
C GLY A 59 -32.57 -3.77 17.19
N ILE A 60 -33.02 -3.38 15.99
CA ILE A 60 -32.17 -3.05 14.86
C ILE A 60 -32.67 -1.75 14.22
N HIS A 61 -31.99 -0.66 14.51
CA HIS A 61 -32.28 0.64 13.93
C HIS A 61 -31.75 0.74 12.49
N THR A 62 -30.50 0.29 12.26
CA THR A 62 -29.90 0.26 10.95
C THR A 62 -28.98 -0.96 10.80
N LEU A 63 -29.08 -1.63 9.66
CA LEU A 63 -28.14 -2.64 9.20
C LEU A 63 -27.78 -2.39 7.75
N GLY A 64 -26.50 -2.15 7.50
CA GLY A 64 -25.96 -1.95 6.15
C GLY A 64 -24.78 -2.86 5.88
N LEU A 65 -24.72 -3.39 4.69
CA LEU A 65 -23.61 -4.19 4.18
C LEU A 65 -22.93 -3.45 3.03
N GLN A 66 -21.63 -3.58 2.93
CA GLN A 66 -20.83 -3.09 1.81
C GLN A 66 -20.01 -4.26 1.28
N ALA A 67 -19.99 -4.43 -0.03
CA ALA A 67 -19.10 -5.32 -0.73
C ALA A 67 -18.48 -4.57 -1.90
N ALA A 68 -17.18 -4.66 -2.06
CA ALA A 68 -16.49 -4.12 -3.22
C ALA A 68 -15.42 -5.10 -3.69
N TRP A 69 -15.16 -5.07 -4.96
CA TRP A 69 -14.11 -5.86 -5.56
C TRP A 69 -13.44 -5.03 -6.64
N ARG A 70 -12.11 -5.05 -6.64
CA ARG A 70 -11.28 -4.40 -7.64
C ARG A 70 -10.27 -5.41 -8.17
N PHE A 71 -10.32 -5.62 -9.47
CA PHE A 71 -9.38 -6.44 -10.22
C PHE A 71 -8.47 -5.52 -11.02
N GLU A 72 -7.18 -5.75 -10.97
CA GLU A 72 -6.20 -4.95 -11.71
C GLU A 72 -5.24 -5.84 -12.49
N GLN A 73 -4.99 -5.47 -13.74
CA GLN A 73 -4.03 -6.09 -14.64
C GLN A 73 -2.88 -5.13 -14.90
N TYR A 74 -1.68 -5.62 -14.71
CA TYR A 74 -0.45 -4.87 -14.91
C TYR A 74 0.39 -5.49 -16.03
N SER A 75 1.16 -4.66 -16.77
CA SER A 75 2.03 -5.14 -17.85
C SER A 75 3.34 -5.77 -17.35
N ASP A 76 3.74 -5.53 -16.12
CA ASP A 76 5.05 -5.87 -15.57
C ASP A 76 5.02 -6.83 -14.37
N PHE A 77 3.85 -7.21 -13.89
CA PHE A 77 3.68 -8.27 -12.89
C PHE A 77 2.28 -8.91 -12.97
N SER A 78 1.99 -9.82 -12.04
CA SER A 78 0.72 -10.56 -12.01
C SER A 78 -0.48 -9.66 -11.72
N ASN A 79 -1.66 -10.14 -12.09
CA ASN A 79 -2.94 -9.53 -11.75
C ASN A 79 -3.16 -9.52 -10.23
N THR A 80 -3.96 -8.58 -9.75
CA THR A 80 -4.30 -8.45 -8.33
C THR A 80 -5.79 -8.40 -8.12
N ASP A 81 -6.23 -9.03 -7.03
CA ASP A 81 -7.63 -9.10 -6.59
C ASP A 81 -7.77 -8.46 -5.20
N ASN A 82 -8.59 -7.43 -5.11
CA ASN A 82 -8.73 -6.62 -3.91
C ASN A 82 -10.19 -6.59 -3.43
N PRO A 83 -10.66 -7.62 -2.72
CA PRO A 83 -11.97 -7.63 -2.10
C PRO A 83 -12.04 -6.72 -0.88
N LYS A 84 -13.21 -6.12 -0.66
CA LYS A 84 -13.54 -5.35 0.54
C LYS A 84 -14.95 -5.71 0.99
N PHE A 85 -15.10 -5.95 2.27
CA PHE A 85 -16.39 -6.20 2.92
C PHE A 85 -16.55 -5.28 4.11
N GLY A 86 -17.74 -4.78 4.32
CA GLY A 86 -18.06 -3.91 5.44
C GLY A 86 -19.44 -4.21 6.00
N ILE A 87 -19.57 -4.05 7.31
CA ILE A 87 -20.84 -4.09 8.02
C ILE A 87 -20.99 -2.86 8.90
N LYS A 88 -22.18 -2.29 8.89
CA LYS A 88 -22.62 -1.21 9.78
C LYS A 88 -23.88 -1.69 10.48
N TYR A 89 -23.84 -1.73 11.81
CA TYR A 89 -24.97 -2.17 12.62
C TYR A 89 -25.24 -1.16 13.73
N ALA A 90 -26.43 -0.60 13.75
CA ALA A 90 -26.90 0.29 14.81
C ALA A 90 -28.13 -0.34 15.46
N PRO A 91 -28.04 -0.89 16.69
CA PRO A 91 -29.21 -1.36 17.42
C PRO A 91 -30.14 -0.22 17.82
N THR A 92 -29.60 0.97 18.04
CA THR A 92 -30.32 2.21 18.38
C THR A 92 -29.78 3.37 17.56
N GLU A 93 -30.44 4.52 17.60
CA GLU A 93 -30.00 5.77 16.95
C GLU A 93 -28.64 6.26 17.46
N ARG A 94 -28.26 5.90 18.68
CA ARG A 94 -27.10 6.41 19.38
C ARG A 94 -25.90 5.47 19.40
N LEU A 95 -26.12 4.18 19.14
CA LEU A 95 -25.06 3.17 19.22
C LEU A 95 -24.81 2.58 17.85
N LEU A 96 -23.57 2.69 17.38
CA LEU A 96 -23.14 2.20 16.08
C LEU A 96 -21.93 1.28 16.21
N PHE A 97 -22.04 0.07 15.66
CA PHE A 97 -20.95 -0.86 15.41
C PHE A 97 -20.60 -0.83 13.93
N ARG A 98 -19.31 -0.88 13.63
CA ARG A 98 -18.81 -1.01 12.26
C ARG A 98 -17.63 -1.96 12.23
N SER A 99 -17.51 -2.72 11.15
CA SER A 99 -16.34 -3.54 10.87
C SER A 99 -16.07 -3.58 9.38
N THR A 100 -14.80 -3.61 8.99
CA THR A 100 -14.38 -3.78 7.61
C THR A 100 -13.23 -4.78 7.53
N TYR A 101 -13.26 -5.57 6.47
CA TYR A 101 -12.14 -6.39 6.00
C TYR A 101 -11.82 -5.98 4.57
N GLN A 102 -10.54 -5.82 4.26
CA GLN A 102 -10.12 -5.57 2.89
C GLN A 102 -8.72 -6.14 2.63
N LYS A 103 -8.54 -6.66 1.42
CA LYS A 103 -7.22 -6.83 0.85
C LYS A 103 -6.82 -5.56 0.12
N ALA A 104 -5.54 -5.22 0.22
CA ALA A 104 -4.95 -4.14 -0.56
C ALA A 104 -3.54 -4.54 -0.99
N PHE A 105 -3.05 -3.91 -2.04
CA PHE A 105 -1.69 -4.11 -2.49
C PHE A 105 -1.08 -2.77 -2.91
N LYS A 106 0.24 -2.77 -2.99
CA LYS A 106 1.00 -1.63 -3.52
C LYS A 106 2.00 -2.13 -4.55
N ALA A 107 1.78 -1.76 -5.79
CA ALA A 107 2.69 -2.09 -6.87
C ALA A 107 4.08 -1.50 -6.61
N SER A 108 5.13 -2.28 -6.88
CA SER A 108 6.51 -1.80 -6.86
C SER A 108 6.67 -0.58 -7.76
N SER A 109 7.32 0.47 -7.28
CA SER A 109 7.51 1.67 -8.11
C SER A 109 8.41 1.38 -9.31
N LEU A 110 8.17 2.05 -10.44
CA LEU A 110 9.06 1.94 -11.61
C LEU A 110 10.51 2.32 -11.28
N TYR A 111 10.70 3.22 -10.31
CA TYR A 111 12.02 3.55 -9.80
C TYR A 111 12.69 2.35 -9.15
N HIS A 112 12.00 1.63 -8.24
CA HIS A 112 12.56 0.45 -7.59
C HIS A 112 12.83 -0.72 -8.55
N LEU A 113 12.04 -0.81 -9.63
CA LEU A 113 12.24 -1.84 -10.65
C LEU A 113 13.38 -1.49 -11.63
N TYR A 114 13.43 -0.23 -12.08
CA TYR A 114 14.21 0.15 -13.25
C TYR A 114 15.22 1.28 -13.01
N MET A 115 15.47 1.71 -11.76
CA MET A 115 16.52 2.72 -11.54
C MET A 115 17.86 2.25 -12.08
N GLY A 116 18.63 3.17 -12.63
CA GLY A 116 19.96 2.93 -13.15
C GLY A 116 20.93 2.41 -12.08
N ASN A 117 21.95 1.67 -12.51
CA ASN A 117 22.98 1.21 -11.59
C ASN A 117 23.87 2.38 -11.14
N THR A 118 24.13 2.42 -9.84
CA THR A 118 25.07 3.34 -9.22
C THR A 118 26.21 2.54 -8.60
N ILE A 119 27.45 2.98 -8.87
CA ILE A 119 28.66 2.43 -8.25
C ILE A 119 29.16 3.45 -7.23
N SER A 120 29.40 2.98 -6.01
CA SER A 120 29.99 3.78 -4.93
C SER A 120 31.00 2.96 -4.15
N TYR A 121 31.81 3.63 -3.33
CA TYR A 121 32.86 3.00 -2.55
C TYR A 121 32.74 3.40 -1.07
N PRO A 122 31.67 2.96 -0.37
CA PRO A 122 31.52 3.24 1.04
C PRO A 122 32.62 2.56 1.86
N THR A 123 32.96 3.16 3.01
CA THR A 123 33.79 2.51 4.02
C THR A 123 32.89 1.59 4.84
N LEU A 124 33.13 0.30 4.77
CA LEU A 124 32.44 -0.70 5.58
C LEU A 124 33.40 -1.23 6.64
N ARG A 125 32.87 -1.58 7.80
CA ARG A 125 33.64 -2.23 8.88
C ARG A 125 33.56 -3.73 8.74
N ASP A 126 34.69 -4.41 8.81
CA ASP A 126 34.78 -5.86 8.72
C ASP A 126 34.94 -6.45 10.13
N PRO A 127 33.88 -7.11 10.68
CA PRO A 127 33.95 -7.72 12.01
C PRO A 127 35.01 -8.83 12.11
N ALA A 128 35.30 -9.52 11.00
CA ALA A 128 36.35 -10.58 10.98
C ALA A 128 37.76 -10.03 11.03
N ARG A 129 37.96 -8.71 10.81
CA ARG A 129 39.23 -8.01 10.83
C ARG A 129 39.31 -6.95 11.94
N GLY A 130 38.61 -7.18 13.06
CA GLY A 130 38.66 -6.26 14.20
C GLY A 130 38.01 -4.91 13.94
N ASP A 131 36.95 -4.87 13.12
CA ASP A 131 36.20 -3.66 12.72
C ASP A 131 37.05 -2.62 11.97
N GLU A 132 38.07 -3.04 11.27
CA GLU A 132 38.83 -2.15 10.39
C GLU A 132 37.93 -1.61 9.29
N GLY A 133 37.97 -0.28 9.08
CA GLY A 133 37.24 0.38 8.00
C GLY A 133 37.97 0.23 6.67
N MET A 134 37.35 -0.45 5.70
CA MET A 134 37.88 -0.58 4.34
C MET A 134 36.86 -0.09 3.31
N GLN A 135 37.35 0.46 2.20
CA GLN A 135 36.50 0.85 1.08
C GLN A 135 36.18 -0.36 0.20
N TYR A 136 34.90 -0.58 -0.02
CA TYR A 136 34.40 -1.66 -0.87
C TYR A 136 33.61 -1.09 -2.03
N LYS A 137 33.82 -1.66 -3.22
CA LYS A 137 32.99 -1.35 -4.37
C LYS A 137 31.59 -1.91 -4.16
N THR A 138 30.60 -1.05 -4.06
CA THR A 138 29.20 -1.42 -3.99
C THR A 138 28.50 -1.03 -5.29
N ARG A 139 27.51 -1.83 -5.66
CA ARG A 139 26.61 -1.57 -6.78
C ARG A 139 25.17 -1.63 -6.26
N SER A 140 24.44 -0.56 -6.48
CA SER A 140 22.99 -0.50 -6.25
C SER A 140 22.27 -0.19 -7.55
N GLY A 141 21.03 -0.61 -7.66
CA GLY A 141 20.21 -0.42 -8.86
C GLY A 141 18.81 -0.95 -8.64
N GLY A 142 17.96 -0.82 -9.64
CA GLY A 142 16.62 -1.39 -9.65
C GLY A 142 16.65 -2.92 -9.62
N ASN A 143 15.56 -3.50 -9.15
CA ASN A 143 15.35 -4.94 -9.17
C ASN A 143 14.03 -5.26 -9.91
N PRO A 144 14.08 -5.68 -11.18
CA PRO A 144 12.89 -6.04 -11.94
C PRO A 144 12.12 -7.26 -11.41
N GLY A 145 12.72 -8.00 -10.49
CA GLY A 145 12.09 -9.18 -9.86
C GLY A 145 11.29 -8.87 -8.59
N LEU A 146 11.08 -7.59 -8.24
CA LEU A 146 10.27 -7.22 -7.09
C LEU A 146 8.79 -7.54 -7.33
N THR A 147 8.18 -8.19 -6.35
CA THR A 147 6.74 -8.41 -6.26
C THR A 147 6.03 -7.20 -5.64
N PRO A 148 4.72 -7.04 -5.85
CA PRO A 148 3.94 -6.06 -5.10
C PRO A 148 3.95 -6.35 -3.59
N GLU A 149 3.83 -5.30 -2.79
CA GLU A 149 3.53 -5.42 -1.35
C GLU A 149 2.03 -5.73 -1.21
N GLU A 150 1.68 -6.69 -0.38
CA GLU A 150 0.28 -7.07 -0.11
C GLU A 150 -0.07 -6.79 1.35
N SER A 151 -1.36 -6.53 1.62
CA SER A 151 -1.83 -6.37 2.98
C SER A 151 -3.25 -6.86 3.18
N ASP A 152 -3.45 -7.56 4.30
CA ASP A 152 -4.75 -7.92 4.85
C ASP A 152 -5.10 -6.95 6.00
N ASN A 153 -6.21 -6.23 5.85
CA ASN A 153 -6.58 -5.18 6.77
C ASN A 153 -7.94 -5.47 7.40
N ILE A 154 -7.99 -5.45 8.73
CA ILE A 154 -9.22 -5.57 9.51
C ILE A 154 -9.37 -4.33 10.37
N SER A 155 -10.57 -3.76 10.38
CA SER A 155 -10.94 -2.74 11.34
C SER A 155 -12.30 -3.05 11.96
N ALA A 156 -12.45 -2.70 13.24
CA ALA A 156 -13.71 -2.76 13.97
C ALA A 156 -13.82 -1.55 14.89
N GLY A 157 -15.02 -1.03 15.07
CA GLY A 157 -15.22 0.11 15.93
C GLY A 157 -16.63 0.20 16.45
N VAL A 158 -16.76 0.89 17.59
CA VAL A 158 -18.03 1.24 18.21
C VAL A 158 -18.05 2.74 18.47
N SER A 159 -19.16 3.37 18.22
CA SER A 159 -19.41 4.76 18.62
C SER A 159 -20.76 4.88 19.33
N TYR A 160 -20.80 5.75 20.33
CA TYR A 160 -21.98 6.02 21.12
C TYR A 160 -22.19 7.52 21.29
N ASP A 161 -23.36 8.00 20.92
CA ASP A 161 -23.77 9.39 21.10
C ASP A 161 -24.44 9.53 22.47
N VAL A 162 -23.75 10.20 23.38
CA VAL A 162 -24.21 10.41 24.76
C VAL A 162 -25.40 11.38 24.74
N PRO A 163 -26.52 11.03 25.41
CA PRO A 163 -27.65 11.96 25.49
C PRO A 163 -27.25 13.19 26.31
N MET A 164 -27.25 14.33 25.64
CA MET A 164 -26.89 15.64 26.22
C MET A 164 -28.02 16.66 25.95
N PRO A 165 -28.06 17.78 26.68
CA PRO A 165 -28.95 18.91 26.36
C PRO A 165 -28.72 19.43 24.93
N GLU A 166 -29.75 20.06 24.34
CA GLU A 166 -29.79 20.44 22.91
C GLU A 166 -28.59 21.26 22.41
N ASN A 167 -27.85 21.94 23.27
CA ASN A 167 -26.71 22.78 22.91
C ASN A 167 -25.36 22.05 23.01
N ILE A 168 -25.33 20.77 23.37
CA ILE A 168 -24.10 20.01 23.59
C ILE A 168 -24.19 18.68 22.83
N THR A 169 -23.19 18.36 22.03
CA THR A 169 -23.03 17.05 21.40
C THR A 169 -21.78 16.39 21.95
N LEU A 170 -21.93 15.17 22.45
CA LEU A 170 -20.81 14.33 22.91
C LEU A 170 -20.91 12.94 22.29
N SER A 171 -19.92 12.59 21.48
CA SER A 171 -19.79 11.26 20.90
C SER A 171 -18.53 10.59 21.43
N LEU A 172 -18.65 9.37 21.88
CA LEU A 172 -17.53 8.52 22.32
C LEU A 172 -17.31 7.41 21.30
N GLY A 173 -16.05 7.10 21.02
CA GLY A 173 -15.72 6.05 20.06
C GLY A 173 -14.46 5.28 20.44
N VAL A 174 -14.48 3.97 20.15
CA VAL A 174 -13.32 3.09 20.25
C VAL A 174 -13.16 2.36 18.94
N GLY A 175 -11.93 2.25 18.46
CA GLY A 175 -11.61 1.54 17.23
C GLY A 175 -10.42 0.61 17.42
N TYR A 176 -10.50 -0.53 16.77
CA TYR A 176 -9.43 -1.49 16.62
C TYR A 176 -9.08 -1.63 15.14
N PHE A 177 -7.80 -1.75 14.83
CA PHE A 177 -7.34 -2.09 13.49
C PHE A 177 -6.15 -3.04 13.55
N LYS A 178 -6.02 -3.86 12.52
CA LYS A 178 -4.89 -4.74 12.28
C LYS A 178 -4.53 -4.68 10.81
N TYR A 179 -3.22 -4.52 10.54
CA TYR A 179 -2.64 -4.60 9.20
C TYR A 179 -1.59 -5.69 9.20
N ASP A 180 -1.77 -6.70 8.38
CA ASP A 180 -0.76 -7.71 8.09
C ASP A 180 -0.16 -7.35 6.72
N LEU A 181 1.13 -7.02 6.67
CA LEU A 181 1.85 -6.66 5.46
C LEU A 181 2.80 -7.79 5.08
N GLU A 182 2.75 -8.18 3.81
CA GLU A 182 3.61 -9.17 3.21
C GLU A 182 4.42 -8.55 2.06
N ASP A 183 5.56 -9.15 1.72
CA ASP A 183 6.45 -8.76 0.62
C ASP A 183 6.91 -7.28 0.65
N GLN A 184 7.12 -6.75 1.85
CA GLN A 184 7.51 -5.35 2.02
C GLN A 184 8.86 -5.06 1.34
N ILE A 185 8.85 -4.07 0.44
CA ILE A 185 10.03 -3.65 -0.29
C ILE A 185 10.92 -2.81 0.62
N ALA A 186 12.13 -3.31 0.87
CA ALA A 186 13.14 -2.62 1.65
C ALA A 186 14.47 -2.58 0.90
N SER A 187 15.25 -1.53 1.14
CA SER A 187 16.63 -1.48 0.67
C SER A 187 17.56 -2.12 1.71
N ILE A 188 18.38 -3.04 1.27
CA ILE A 188 19.43 -3.64 2.11
C ILE A 188 20.70 -2.82 1.93
N GLY A 189 21.22 -2.26 3.02
CA GLY A 189 22.52 -1.63 3.04
C GLY A 189 23.64 -2.66 2.80
N ALA A 190 24.77 -2.22 2.27
CA ALA A 190 25.95 -3.08 2.14
C ALA A 190 26.49 -3.41 3.54
N HIS A 191 26.54 -4.69 3.86
CA HIS A 191 27.15 -5.24 5.08
C HIS A 191 28.16 -6.31 4.70
N ILE A 192 29.21 -6.45 5.51
CA ILE A 192 30.15 -7.57 5.41
C ILE A 192 29.66 -8.64 6.41
N CYS A 193 29.43 -9.86 5.89
CA CYS A 193 29.04 -11.02 6.70
C CYS A 193 30.26 -11.81 7.12
#